data_016ede4c93413fe07c640add62eadedf
#
_entry.id   016ede4c93413fe07c640add62eadedf
#
_cell.length_a   1.000
_cell.length_b   1.000
_cell.length_c   1.000
_cell.angle_alpha   90.00
_cell.angle_beta   90.00
_cell.angle_gamma   90.00
#
_symmetry.space_group_name_H-M   'P 1'
#
loop_
_entity.id
_entity.type
_entity.pdbx_description
1 polymer ?
#
loop_
_entity_poly.entity_id
_entity_poly.type
_entity_poly.pdbx_seq_one_letter_code
_entity_poly.pdbx_strand_id
1 'polypeptide(L)'
;MISDFEYQWLQLAPKQDRQYYIGKKAQKDIVYYGKQKSDINRCITEGVLRARQLLLDSNQVLDEQVLRAAKDSVYINRPLSLKFTSFDINNNGRPIVFTLRNIYDDYIRFSNDLIVMISDNENNFNVDVKGIKDDNLHLHQPMISAISQLASLRSYNKEASLIEFNNIYQQYISLKAPIDMYREFNSWSAFRYKNKSLLPEIPAPLYLPESFDRSLLDISYNLNILRELYTYLYN
;
A
#
# COMPACT_ATOMS: atom_id res chain seq x y z
N MET A 1 -4.85 -28.19 14.40
CA MET A 1 -4.97 -28.60 12.97
C MET A 1 -6.37 -28.27 12.47
N ILE A 2 -6.50 -27.88 11.21
CA ILE A 2 -7.79 -27.65 10.56
C ILE A 2 -8.21 -28.98 9.94
N SER A 3 -9.44 -29.43 10.21
CA SER A 3 -9.99 -30.68 9.62
C SER A 3 -10.28 -30.50 8.12
N ASP A 4 -10.48 -31.61 7.39
CA ASP A 4 -10.82 -31.55 5.97
C ASP A 4 -12.15 -30.83 5.72
N PHE A 5 -13.12 -31.03 6.59
CA PHE A 5 -14.41 -30.33 6.54
C PHE A 5 -14.22 -28.81 6.71
N GLU A 6 -13.45 -28.39 7.73
CA GLU A 6 -13.18 -26.98 7.98
C GLU A 6 -12.41 -26.35 6.81
N TYR A 7 -11.49 -27.09 6.20
CA TYR A 7 -10.76 -26.62 5.02
C TYR A 7 -11.69 -26.41 3.82
N GLN A 8 -12.57 -27.36 3.52
CA GLN A 8 -13.56 -27.23 2.45
C GLN A 8 -14.50 -26.06 2.70
N TRP A 9 -14.98 -25.89 3.93
CA TRP A 9 -15.80 -24.76 4.29
C TRP A 9 -15.05 -23.42 4.09
N LEU A 10 -13.79 -23.35 4.52
CA LEU A 10 -12.97 -22.14 4.34
C LEU A 10 -12.73 -21.79 2.87
N GLN A 11 -12.77 -22.76 1.96
CA GLN A 11 -12.67 -22.47 0.52
C GLN A 11 -13.92 -21.77 -0.03
N LEU A 12 -15.09 -22.10 0.50
CA LEU A 12 -16.38 -21.62 0.02
C LEU A 12 -16.91 -20.40 0.80
N ALA A 13 -16.48 -20.22 2.03
CA ALA A 13 -16.98 -19.18 2.92
C ALA A 13 -16.55 -17.77 2.43
N PRO A 14 -17.37 -16.73 2.63
CA PRO A 14 -17.01 -15.34 2.41
C PRO A 14 -15.75 -14.93 3.17
N LYS A 15 -15.01 -13.95 2.63
CA LYS A 15 -13.74 -13.50 3.22
C LYS A 15 -13.87 -13.11 4.70
N GLN A 16 -14.95 -12.42 5.06
CA GLN A 16 -15.19 -11.97 6.44
C GLN A 16 -15.38 -13.16 7.40
N ASP A 17 -16.15 -14.16 6.99
CA ASP A 17 -16.41 -15.36 7.80
C ASP A 17 -15.13 -16.17 7.98
N ARG A 18 -14.30 -16.29 6.94
CA ARG A 18 -12.99 -16.93 7.03
C ARG A 18 -12.08 -16.22 8.03
N GLN A 19 -12.01 -14.89 7.96
CA GLN A 19 -11.20 -14.09 8.88
C GLN A 19 -11.68 -14.21 10.33
N TYR A 20 -12.99 -14.17 10.53
CA TYR A 20 -13.60 -14.35 11.86
C TYR A 20 -13.29 -15.72 12.44
N TYR A 21 -13.48 -16.78 11.65
CA TYR A 21 -13.22 -18.15 12.08
C TYR A 21 -11.75 -18.38 12.45
N ILE A 22 -10.83 -17.94 11.61
CA ILE A 22 -9.39 -18.05 11.86
C ILE A 22 -9.02 -17.22 13.10
N GLY A 23 -9.56 -16.02 13.23
CA GLY A 23 -9.33 -15.16 14.39
C GLY A 23 -9.83 -15.78 15.70
N LYS A 24 -10.99 -16.42 15.68
CA LYS A 24 -11.52 -17.16 16.85
C LYS A 24 -10.67 -18.35 17.25
N LYS A 25 -10.17 -19.13 16.28
CA LYS A 25 -9.21 -20.21 16.57
C LYS A 25 -7.90 -19.68 17.16
N ALA A 26 -7.36 -18.61 16.59
CA ALA A 26 -6.16 -17.98 17.11
C ALA A 26 -6.32 -17.46 18.55
N GLN A 27 -7.50 -16.90 18.90
CA GLN A 27 -7.82 -16.47 20.27
C GLN A 27 -7.86 -17.63 21.25
N LYS A 28 -8.42 -18.77 20.85
CA LYS A 28 -8.43 -19.98 21.70
C LYS A 28 -7.02 -20.43 22.05
N ASP A 29 -6.10 -20.42 21.09
CA ASP A 29 -4.71 -20.76 21.32
C ASP A 29 -4.04 -19.84 22.35
N ILE A 30 -4.32 -18.52 22.29
CA ILE A 30 -3.80 -17.55 23.25
C ILE A 30 -4.32 -17.80 24.67
N VAL A 31 -5.60 -18.13 24.81
CA VAL A 31 -6.22 -18.39 26.12
C VAL A 31 -5.71 -19.68 26.75
N TYR A 32 -5.48 -20.73 25.97
CA TYR A 32 -5.06 -22.05 26.48
C TYR A 32 -3.56 -22.16 26.74
N TYR A 33 -2.72 -21.47 25.97
CA TYR A 33 -1.26 -21.61 26.00
C TYR A 33 -0.52 -20.38 26.54
N GLY A 34 -1.23 -19.40 27.08
CA GLY A 34 -0.64 -18.18 27.65
C GLY A 34 -0.07 -17.23 26.62
N LYS A 35 1.01 -16.50 26.98
CA LYS A 35 1.64 -15.46 26.14
C LYS A 35 2.36 -15.97 24.87
N GLN A 36 2.26 -17.26 24.55
CA GLN A 36 2.83 -17.79 23.31
C GLN A 36 2.02 -17.25 22.11
N LYS A 37 2.74 -16.84 21.06
CA LYS A 37 2.09 -16.48 19.79
C LYS A 37 1.28 -17.67 19.31
N SER A 38 0.03 -17.42 18.90
CA SER A 38 -0.84 -18.46 18.38
C SER A 38 -0.11 -19.31 17.32
N ASP A 39 -0.05 -20.62 17.53
CA ASP A 39 0.58 -21.56 16.60
C ASP A 39 -0.07 -21.48 15.22
N ILE A 40 -1.37 -21.21 15.15
CA ILE A 40 -2.09 -21.02 13.87
C ILE A 40 -1.53 -19.82 13.12
N ASN A 41 -1.37 -18.67 13.79
CA ASN A 41 -0.82 -17.48 13.13
C ASN A 41 0.63 -17.69 12.69
N ARG A 42 1.43 -18.41 13.50
CA ARG A 42 2.78 -18.77 13.12
C ARG A 42 2.80 -19.67 11.89
N CYS A 43 2.03 -20.75 11.89
CA CYS A 43 1.95 -21.69 10.76
C CYS A 43 1.47 -21.00 9.47
N ILE A 44 0.46 -20.10 9.55
CA ILE A 44 0.01 -19.33 8.38
C ILE A 44 1.13 -18.43 7.87
N THR A 45 1.80 -17.71 8.77
CA THR A 45 2.88 -16.80 8.38
C THR A 45 4.05 -17.55 7.76
N GLU A 46 4.52 -18.62 8.39
CA GLU A 46 5.62 -19.46 7.89
C GLU A 46 5.24 -20.12 6.56
N GLY A 47 4.01 -20.62 6.45
CA GLY A 47 3.50 -21.23 5.22
C GLY A 47 3.47 -20.25 4.05
N VAL A 48 2.99 -19.03 4.27
CA VAL A 48 2.96 -17.98 3.24
C VAL A 48 4.38 -17.53 2.87
N LEU A 49 5.27 -17.37 3.85
CA LEU A 49 6.67 -17.00 3.59
C LEU A 49 7.37 -18.06 2.75
N ARG A 50 7.19 -19.34 3.10
CA ARG A 50 7.78 -20.47 2.36
C ARG A 50 7.21 -20.59 0.95
N ALA A 51 5.89 -20.46 0.79
CA ALA A 51 5.26 -20.48 -0.54
C ALA A 51 5.78 -19.33 -1.42
N ARG A 52 5.92 -18.13 -0.84
CA ARG A 52 6.47 -16.99 -1.54
C ARG A 52 7.93 -17.20 -1.97
N GLN A 53 8.75 -17.77 -1.10
CA GLN A 53 10.14 -18.11 -1.46
C GLN A 53 10.17 -19.13 -2.61
N LEU A 54 9.35 -20.18 -2.54
CA LEU A 54 9.20 -21.15 -3.61
C LEU A 54 8.73 -20.53 -4.93
N LEU A 55 7.81 -19.55 -4.87
CA LEU A 55 7.37 -18.79 -6.05
C LEU A 55 8.57 -18.08 -6.72
N LEU A 56 9.37 -17.38 -5.94
CA LEU A 56 10.50 -16.62 -6.44
C LEU A 56 11.59 -17.55 -6.99
N ASP A 57 12.01 -18.55 -6.22
CA ASP A 57 13.09 -19.48 -6.57
C ASP A 57 12.73 -20.32 -7.80
N SER A 58 11.53 -20.91 -7.82
CA SER A 58 11.09 -21.78 -8.92
C SER A 58 10.91 -21.03 -10.24
N ASN A 59 10.68 -19.72 -10.18
CA ASN A 59 10.57 -18.86 -11.36
C ASN A 59 11.85 -18.04 -11.61
N GLN A 60 12.94 -18.29 -10.85
CA GLN A 60 14.23 -17.61 -10.99
C GLN A 60 14.10 -16.07 -10.92
N VAL A 61 13.28 -15.60 -9.97
CA VAL A 61 13.11 -14.16 -9.69
C VAL A 61 14.24 -13.72 -8.78
N LEU A 62 15.04 -12.76 -9.23
CA LEU A 62 16.14 -12.20 -8.45
C LEU A 62 15.63 -11.22 -7.41
N ASP A 63 16.36 -11.06 -6.30
CA ASP A 63 15.96 -10.17 -5.20
C ASP A 63 15.77 -8.72 -5.66
N GLU A 64 16.61 -8.23 -6.57
CA GLU A 64 16.51 -6.90 -7.17
C GLU A 64 15.24 -6.70 -8.02
N GLN A 65 14.61 -7.78 -8.45
CA GLN A 65 13.34 -7.74 -9.19
C GLN A 65 12.12 -7.70 -8.26
N VAL A 66 12.32 -7.93 -6.97
CA VAL A 66 11.24 -7.89 -5.98
C VAL A 66 11.10 -6.48 -5.43
N LEU A 67 10.11 -5.75 -5.90
CA LEU A 67 9.83 -4.38 -5.45
C LEU A 67 9.26 -4.35 -4.02
N ARG A 68 8.39 -5.31 -3.69
CA ARG A 68 7.78 -5.45 -2.38
C ARG A 68 7.26 -6.86 -2.16
N ALA A 69 7.33 -7.31 -0.92
CA ALA A 69 6.63 -8.49 -0.46
C ALA A 69 5.72 -8.12 0.72
N ALA A 70 4.43 -8.38 0.58
CA ALA A 70 3.43 -8.25 1.64
C ALA A 70 3.01 -9.63 2.15
N LYS A 71 2.06 -9.70 3.10
CA LYS A 71 1.66 -10.99 3.69
C LYS A 71 1.26 -12.03 2.65
N ASP A 72 0.43 -11.65 1.70
CA ASP A 72 -0.24 -12.50 0.71
C ASP A 72 0.04 -12.08 -0.74
N SER A 73 0.96 -11.15 -0.97
CA SER A 73 1.26 -10.64 -2.30
C SER A 73 2.75 -10.35 -2.48
N VAL A 74 3.20 -10.42 -3.73
CA VAL A 74 4.55 -10.04 -4.16
C VAL A 74 4.41 -9.11 -5.36
N TYR A 75 5.18 -8.03 -5.37
CA TYR A 75 5.29 -7.09 -6.49
C TYR A 75 6.65 -7.31 -7.14
N ILE A 76 6.66 -7.58 -8.43
CA ILE A 76 7.84 -7.99 -9.18
C ILE A 76 8.03 -7.05 -10.37
N ASN A 77 9.25 -6.53 -10.54
CA ASN A 77 9.65 -5.69 -11.67
C ASN A 77 10.22 -6.54 -12.81
N ARG A 78 9.36 -7.31 -13.47
CA ARG A 78 9.70 -8.04 -14.71
C ARG A 78 8.43 -8.48 -15.41
N PRO A 79 8.48 -8.70 -16.74
CA PRO A 79 7.39 -9.34 -17.48
C PRO A 79 7.11 -10.74 -16.91
N LEU A 80 5.83 -11.04 -16.65
CA LEU A 80 5.43 -12.23 -15.94
C LEU A 80 5.05 -13.35 -16.91
N SER A 81 5.99 -14.27 -17.14
CA SER A 81 5.64 -15.65 -17.49
C SER A 81 6.02 -16.56 -16.32
N LEU A 82 5.31 -16.43 -15.19
CA LEU A 82 5.52 -17.33 -14.07
C LEU A 82 5.00 -18.72 -14.43
N LYS A 83 5.91 -19.69 -14.51
CA LYS A 83 5.59 -21.09 -14.87
C LYS A 83 5.03 -21.85 -13.67
N PHE A 84 5.53 -21.55 -12.47
CA PHE A 84 5.18 -22.23 -11.25
C PHE A 84 4.48 -21.24 -10.30
N THR A 85 3.21 -21.47 -10.03
CA THR A 85 2.38 -20.59 -9.19
C THR A 85 1.64 -21.32 -8.08
N SER A 86 1.81 -22.68 -7.99
CA SER A 86 1.09 -23.51 -7.02
C SER A 86 2.09 -24.40 -6.26
N PHE A 87 2.04 -24.38 -4.92
CA PHE A 87 2.99 -25.07 -4.05
C PHE A 87 2.30 -25.79 -2.92
N ASP A 88 2.38 -27.12 -2.88
CA ASP A 88 1.93 -27.94 -1.76
C ASP A 88 3.08 -28.11 -0.75
N ILE A 89 3.15 -27.19 0.20
CA ILE A 89 4.26 -27.10 1.17
C ILE A 89 4.29 -28.28 2.13
N ASN A 90 3.15 -28.85 2.42
CA ASN A 90 2.99 -29.90 3.42
C ASN A 90 2.75 -31.30 2.82
N ASN A 91 2.79 -31.43 1.49
CA ASN A 91 2.50 -32.67 0.76
C ASN A 91 1.15 -33.29 1.14
N ASN A 92 0.14 -32.48 1.36
CA ASN A 92 -1.17 -32.91 1.82
C ASN A 92 -2.29 -32.68 0.78
N GLY A 93 -1.92 -32.35 -0.47
CA GLY A 93 -2.85 -32.07 -1.55
C GLY A 93 -3.57 -30.71 -1.42
N ARG A 94 -3.05 -29.80 -0.59
CA ARG A 94 -3.62 -28.47 -0.33
C ARG A 94 -2.64 -27.35 -0.72
N PRO A 95 -2.47 -27.07 -2.00
CA PRO A 95 -1.50 -26.10 -2.44
C PRO A 95 -1.88 -24.67 -2.08
N ILE A 96 -0.87 -23.84 -1.82
CA ILE A 96 -0.98 -22.38 -1.87
C ILE A 96 -0.81 -21.98 -3.33
N VAL A 97 -1.78 -21.24 -3.86
CA VAL A 97 -1.80 -20.81 -5.25
C VAL A 97 -1.63 -19.30 -5.33
N PHE A 98 -0.66 -18.86 -6.13
CA PHE A 98 -0.48 -17.45 -6.49
C PHE A 98 -1.15 -17.19 -7.84
N THR A 99 -1.89 -16.10 -7.91
CA THR A 99 -2.53 -15.65 -9.15
C THR A 99 -2.03 -14.27 -9.52
N LEU A 100 -1.79 -14.04 -10.80
CA LEU A 100 -1.54 -12.69 -11.30
C LEU A 100 -2.81 -11.87 -11.11
N ARG A 101 -2.70 -10.76 -10.37
CA ARG A 101 -3.84 -9.91 -10.04
C ARG A 101 -3.92 -8.70 -10.95
N ASN A 102 -2.83 -7.96 -11.03
CA ASN A 102 -2.76 -6.74 -11.84
C ASN A 102 -1.36 -6.61 -12.46
N ILE A 103 -1.31 -5.89 -13.57
CA ILE A 103 -0.08 -5.39 -14.20
C ILE A 103 -0.14 -3.87 -14.14
N TYR A 104 0.96 -3.26 -13.76
CA TYR A 104 1.11 -1.81 -13.66
C TYR A 104 2.29 -1.37 -14.53
N ASP A 105 2.18 -0.21 -15.14
CA ASP A 105 3.22 0.42 -15.94
C ASP A 105 4.22 1.15 -15.05
N ASP A 106 3.72 1.78 -13.97
CA ASP A 106 4.54 2.50 -13.02
C ASP A 106 4.30 2.02 -11.58
N TYR A 107 5.39 2.03 -10.80
CA TYR A 107 5.40 1.72 -9.37
C TYR A 107 6.22 2.79 -8.64
N ILE A 108 5.54 3.67 -7.89
CA ILE A 108 6.16 4.77 -7.17
C ILE A 108 6.08 4.49 -5.68
N ARG A 109 7.23 4.39 -5.02
CA ARG A 109 7.33 4.13 -3.58
C ARG A 109 7.69 5.40 -2.85
N PHE A 110 6.74 5.99 -2.13
CA PHE A 110 6.96 7.18 -1.32
C PHE A 110 7.47 6.86 0.10
N SER A 111 7.09 5.71 0.63
CA SER A 111 7.55 5.19 1.93
C SER A 111 7.41 3.68 1.98
N ASN A 112 7.75 3.06 3.12
CA ASN A 112 7.53 1.62 3.30
C ASN A 112 6.05 1.23 3.16
N ASP A 113 5.14 2.13 3.50
CA ASP A 113 3.71 1.87 3.53
C ASP A 113 2.95 2.55 2.39
N LEU A 114 3.40 3.71 1.90
CA LEU A 114 2.74 4.45 0.84
C LEU A 114 3.35 4.14 -0.53
N ILE A 115 2.53 3.53 -1.38
CA ILE A 115 2.89 3.16 -2.75
C ILE A 115 1.75 3.57 -3.67
N VAL A 116 2.10 4.14 -4.80
CA VAL A 116 1.19 4.44 -5.90
C VAL A 116 1.59 3.60 -7.11
N MET A 117 0.64 2.88 -7.68
CA MET A 117 0.82 2.05 -8.86
C MET A 117 -0.13 2.54 -9.94
N ILE A 118 0.37 2.68 -11.13
CA ILE A 118 -0.33 3.28 -12.25
C ILE A 118 -0.39 2.26 -13.38
N SER A 119 -1.56 2.05 -13.96
CA SER A 119 -1.72 1.33 -15.22
C SER A 119 -2.34 2.27 -16.24
N ASP A 120 -1.68 2.39 -17.38
CA ASP A 120 -2.10 3.20 -18.53
C ASP A 120 -2.53 2.25 -19.64
N ASN A 121 -3.77 1.76 -19.57
CA ASN A 121 -4.36 1.00 -20.66
C ASN A 121 -5.03 1.99 -21.60
N GLU A 122 -4.71 1.98 -22.88
CA GLU A 122 -5.06 2.85 -24.01
C GLU A 122 -6.34 3.75 -23.90
N ASN A 123 -7.21 3.51 -22.91
CA ASN A 123 -8.43 4.28 -22.63
C ASN A 123 -8.77 4.36 -21.12
N ASN A 124 -7.91 3.87 -20.23
CA ASN A 124 -8.24 3.80 -18.81
C ASN A 124 -6.99 3.97 -17.95
N PHE A 125 -6.74 5.20 -17.55
CA PHE A 125 -5.70 5.53 -16.57
C PHE A 125 -6.20 5.16 -15.18
N ASN A 126 -5.65 4.09 -14.60
CA ASN A 126 -6.05 3.60 -13.29
C ASN A 126 -4.92 3.77 -12.28
N VAL A 127 -5.26 4.26 -11.10
CA VAL A 127 -4.31 4.49 -9.99
C VAL A 127 -4.73 3.65 -8.80
N ASP A 128 -3.85 2.75 -8.38
CA ASP A 128 -4.02 1.95 -7.17
C ASP A 128 -3.06 2.46 -6.09
N VAL A 129 -3.61 2.82 -4.93
CA VAL A 129 -2.85 3.38 -3.81
C VAL A 129 -2.84 2.36 -2.66
N LYS A 130 -1.65 2.03 -2.17
CA LYS A 130 -1.47 1.21 -0.96
C LYS A 130 -0.93 2.07 0.17
N GLY A 131 -1.40 1.80 1.39
CA GLY A 131 -1.02 2.53 2.59
C GLY A 131 -2.06 3.52 3.09
N ILE A 132 -3.12 3.76 2.33
CA ILE A 132 -4.30 4.52 2.73
C ILE A 132 -5.47 3.54 2.84
N LYS A 133 -6.31 3.71 3.87
CA LYS A 133 -7.57 2.96 3.95
C LYS A 133 -8.53 3.46 2.87
N ASP A 134 -9.27 2.54 2.27
CA ASP A 134 -10.23 2.85 1.20
C ASP A 134 -11.22 3.95 1.61
N ASP A 135 -11.71 3.91 2.85
CA ASP A 135 -12.61 4.92 3.42
C ASP A 135 -12.02 6.35 3.45
N ASN A 136 -10.69 6.48 3.49
CA ASN A 136 -9.98 7.75 3.59
C ASN A 136 -9.38 8.22 2.26
N LEU A 137 -9.48 7.41 1.21
CA LEU A 137 -8.84 7.69 -0.08
C LEU A 137 -9.31 9.02 -0.68
N HIS A 138 -10.60 9.32 -0.52
CA HIS A 138 -11.22 10.56 -1.01
C HIS A 138 -10.60 11.82 -0.39
N LEU A 139 -10.09 11.74 0.86
CA LEU A 139 -9.46 12.86 1.55
C LEU A 139 -8.08 13.24 0.97
N HIS A 140 -7.46 12.34 0.22
CA HIS A 140 -6.15 12.54 -0.40
C HIS A 140 -6.24 12.78 -1.90
N GLN A 141 -7.46 12.92 -2.43
CA GLN A 141 -7.70 13.02 -3.87
C GLN A 141 -6.87 14.10 -4.57
N PRO A 142 -6.67 15.33 -4.02
CA PRO A 142 -5.86 16.34 -4.68
C PRO A 142 -4.40 15.91 -4.89
N MET A 143 -3.77 15.28 -3.89
CA MET A 143 -2.39 14.80 -4.01
C MET A 143 -2.30 13.60 -4.97
N ILE A 144 -3.24 12.66 -4.87
CA ILE A 144 -3.30 11.50 -5.76
C ILE A 144 -3.51 11.94 -7.20
N SER A 145 -4.39 12.91 -7.44
CA SER A 145 -4.61 13.47 -8.78
C SER A 145 -3.37 14.15 -9.33
N ALA A 146 -2.64 14.91 -8.51
CA ALA A 146 -1.39 15.54 -8.92
C ALA A 146 -0.33 14.50 -9.30
N ILE A 147 -0.17 13.43 -8.49
CA ILE A 147 0.75 12.33 -8.79
C ILE A 147 0.37 11.66 -10.11
N SER A 148 -0.92 11.37 -10.30
CA SER A 148 -1.44 10.70 -11.48
C SER A 148 -1.25 11.53 -12.74
N GLN A 149 -1.57 12.82 -12.67
CA GLN A 149 -1.42 13.76 -13.79
C GLN A 149 0.06 13.89 -14.21
N LEU A 150 0.96 14.00 -13.23
CA LEU A 150 2.39 14.13 -13.50
C LEU A 150 2.97 12.84 -14.10
N ALA A 151 2.56 11.67 -13.62
CA ALA A 151 2.99 10.40 -14.16
C ALA A 151 2.48 10.20 -15.60
N SER A 152 1.20 10.51 -15.85
CA SER A 152 0.64 10.49 -17.20
C SER A 152 1.39 11.46 -18.14
N LEU A 153 1.63 12.67 -17.69
CA LEU A 153 2.36 13.67 -18.49
C LEU A 153 3.78 13.22 -18.79
N ARG A 154 4.45 12.57 -17.82
CA ARG A 154 5.81 12.03 -17.99
C ARG A 154 5.89 10.99 -19.11
N SER A 155 4.89 10.15 -19.27
CA SER A 155 4.86 9.11 -20.30
C SER A 155 4.86 9.70 -21.73
N TYR A 156 4.34 10.93 -21.90
CA TYR A 156 4.29 11.62 -23.20
C TYR A 156 5.38 12.70 -23.35
N ASN A 157 5.65 13.43 -22.28
CA ASN A 157 6.58 14.56 -22.30
C ASN A 157 7.21 14.80 -20.92
N LYS A 158 8.39 14.23 -20.70
CA LYS A 158 9.12 14.34 -19.42
C LYS A 158 9.42 15.80 -19.03
N GLU A 159 9.80 16.66 -19.98
CA GLU A 159 10.12 18.04 -19.69
C GLU A 159 8.88 18.81 -19.22
N ALA A 160 7.74 18.63 -19.88
CA ALA A 160 6.48 19.22 -19.48
C ALA A 160 6.06 18.74 -18.08
N SER A 161 6.28 17.46 -17.75
CA SER A 161 5.98 16.95 -16.42
C SER A 161 6.81 17.58 -15.31
N LEU A 162 8.08 17.88 -15.57
CA LEU A 162 8.96 18.58 -14.63
C LEU A 162 8.57 20.06 -14.44
N ILE A 163 8.14 20.73 -15.52
CA ILE A 163 7.63 22.10 -15.45
C ILE A 163 6.35 22.12 -14.59
N GLU A 164 5.41 21.22 -14.86
CA GLU A 164 4.16 21.14 -14.09
C GLU A 164 4.41 20.74 -12.63
N PHE A 165 5.33 19.81 -12.38
CA PHE A 165 5.77 19.50 -11.02
C PHE A 165 6.25 20.74 -10.28
N ASN A 166 7.08 21.59 -10.93
CA ASN A 166 7.58 22.81 -10.31
C ASN A 166 6.44 23.78 -9.97
N ASN A 167 5.43 23.92 -10.83
CA ASN A 167 4.24 24.72 -10.57
C ASN A 167 3.50 24.24 -9.33
N ILE A 168 3.24 22.92 -9.23
CA ILE A 168 2.58 22.29 -8.08
C ILE A 168 3.42 22.48 -6.82
N TYR A 169 4.72 22.25 -6.90
CA TYR A 169 5.65 22.42 -5.79
C TYR A 169 5.67 23.85 -5.25
N GLN A 170 5.71 24.86 -6.14
CA GLN A 170 5.67 26.29 -5.74
C GLN A 170 4.35 26.65 -5.06
N GLN A 171 3.21 26.16 -5.56
CA GLN A 171 1.92 26.34 -4.90
C GLN A 171 1.90 25.69 -3.52
N TYR A 172 2.49 24.51 -3.39
CA TYR A 172 2.55 23.76 -2.14
C TYR A 172 3.38 24.50 -1.08
N ILE A 173 4.64 24.86 -1.38
CA ILE A 173 5.53 25.53 -0.43
C ILE A 173 5.06 26.95 -0.06
N SER A 174 4.34 27.63 -0.96
CA SER A 174 3.72 28.93 -0.70
C SER A 174 2.38 28.85 0.03
N LEU A 175 1.96 27.65 0.43
CA LEU A 175 0.70 27.35 1.13
C LEU A 175 -0.57 27.72 0.33
N LYS A 176 -0.48 27.77 -1.00
CA LYS A 176 -1.58 28.08 -1.92
C LYS A 176 -2.25 26.87 -2.52
N ALA A 177 -1.65 25.68 -2.40
CA ALA A 177 -2.24 24.43 -2.89
C ALA A 177 -3.58 24.12 -2.20
N PRO A 178 -4.44 23.25 -2.77
CA PRO A 178 -5.64 22.77 -2.11
C PRO A 178 -5.34 22.25 -0.70
N ILE A 179 -6.21 22.55 0.27
CA ILE A 179 -5.94 22.27 1.69
C ILE A 179 -5.68 20.78 1.93
N ASP A 180 -6.36 19.90 1.22
CA ASP A 180 -6.22 18.45 1.39
C ASP A 180 -4.88 17.90 0.87
N MET A 181 -4.11 18.67 0.10
CA MET A 181 -2.73 18.32 -0.24
C MET A 181 -1.76 18.35 0.96
N TYR A 182 -2.16 18.98 2.06
CA TYR A 182 -1.35 19.06 3.28
C TYR A 182 -1.66 17.97 4.30
N ARG A 183 -2.57 17.04 3.97
CA ARG A 183 -2.88 15.88 4.81
C ARG A 183 -1.73 14.90 4.83
N GLU A 184 -1.47 14.36 6.01
CA GLU A 184 -0.52 13.27 6.19
C GLU A 184 -1.16 11.95 5.73
N PHE A 185 -0.49 11.19 4.85
CA PHE A 185 -0.93 9.86 4.44
C PHE A 185 -0.73 8.87 5.59
N ASN A 186 -1.68 8.81 6.50
CA ASN A 186 -1.69 7.87 7.61
C ASN A 186 -3.12 7.35 7.87
N SER A 187 -3.26 6.47 8.86
CA SER A 187 -4.57 5.90 9.22
C SER A 187 -5.60 6.93 9.69
N TRP A 188 -5.17 8.13 10.08
CA TRP A 188 -6.00 9.20 10.61
C TRP A 188 -6.31 10.28 9.58
N SER A 189 -5.55 10.32 8.47
CA SER A 189 -5.71 11.34 7.41
C SER A 189 -5.74 12.77 7.94
N ALA A 190 -4.94 13.04 8.95
CA ALA A 190 -4.98 14.29 9.72
C ALA A 190 -3.94 15.28 9.20
N PHE A 191 -4.10 16.52 9.62
CA PHE A 191 -3.13 17.58 9.39
C PHE A 191 -2.07 17.58 10.50
N ARG A 192 -0.82 17.88 10.15
CA ARG A 192 0.28 18.03 11.09
C ARG A 192 0.55 19.51 11.36
N TYR A 193 0.82 19.86 12.63
CA TYR A 193 1.13 21.22 13.05
C TYR A 193 2.59 21.38 13.46
N LYS A 194 3.16 22.58 13.22
CA LYS A 194 4.56 22.90 13.58
C LYS A 194 4.82 22.80 15.08
N ASN A 195 3.90 23.27 15.91
CA ASN A 195 4.05 23.33 17.37
C ASN A 195 3.20 22.26 18.08
N LYS A 196 3.64 21.02 18.07
CA LYS A 196 2.99 19.93 18.82
C LYS A 196 2.96 20.17 20.35
N SER A 197 3.92 20.94 20.88
CA SER A 197 4.02 21.23 22.32
C SER A 197 2.95 22.16 22.87
N LEU A 198 2.28 22.96 22.03
CA LEU A 198 1.22 23.88 22.44
C LEU A 198 -0.17 23.23 22.45
N LEU A 199 -0.35 22.08 21.80
CA LEU A 199 -1.63 21.37 21.67
C LEU A 199 -1.43 19.86 21.87
N PRO A 200 -0.87 19.37 22.99
CA PRO A 200 -0.51 17.96 23.16
C PRO A 200 -1.72 17.01 23.20
N GLU A 201 -2.93 17.50 23.45
CA GLU A 201 -4.13 16.68 23.72
C GLU A 201 -5.23 16.81 22.67
N ILE A 202 -5.08 17.73 21.70
CA ILE A 202 -6.09 17.89 20.65
C ILE A 202 -5.68 17.06 19.46
N PRO A 203 -6.40 15.98 19.11
CA PRO A 203 -6.14 15.25 17.89
C PRO A 203 -6.26 16.21 16.71
N ALA A 204 -5.32 16.12 15.76
CA ALA A 204 -5.37 16.95 14.57
C ALA A 204 -6.73 16.77 13.87
N PRO A 205 -7.46 17.85 13.54
CA PRO A 205 -8.80 17.77 13.02
C PRO A 205 -8.78 17.12 11.64
N LEU A 206 -9.82 16.37 11.33
CA LEU A 206 -9.99 15.73 10.03
C LEU A 206 -10.21 16.79 8.93
N TYR A 207 -10.90 17.87 9.28
CA TYR A 207 -11.21 18.98 8.38
C TYR A 207 -10.77 20.30 9.00
N LEU A 208 -10.20 21.18 8.18
CA LEU A 208 -9.85 22.54 8.60
C LEU A 208 -10.89 23.52 8.07
N PRO A 209 -11.29 24.54 8.85
CA PRO A 209 -12.14 25.61 8.36
C PRO A 209 -11.39 26.42 7.28
N GLU A 210 -12.13 27.04 6.37
CA GLU A 210 -11.56 27.88 5.29
C GLU A 210 -10.70 29.02 5.83
N SER A 211 -11.07 29.57 7.01
CA SER A 211 -10.35 30.64 7.70
C SER A 211 -9.08 30.16 8.44
N PHE A 212 -8.71 28.89 8.33
CA PHE A 212 -7.56 28.35 9.05
C PHE A 212 -6.26 29.00 8.55
N ASP A 213 -5.41 29.42 9.48
CA ASP A 213 -4.07 29.93 9.17
C ASP A 213 -3.14 28.78 8.76
N ARG A 214 -2.95 28.62 7.47
CA ARG A 214 -2.11 27.55 6.89
C ARG A 214 -0.64 27.66 7.30
N SER A 215 -0.16 28.82 7.78
CA SER A 215 1.22 28.99 8.25
C SER A 215 1.54 28.09 9.46
N LEU A 216 0.52 27.60 10.17
CA LEU A 216 0.64 26.70 11.30
C LEU A 216 0.88 25.23 10.91
N LEU A 217 0.68 24.88 9.63
CA LEU A 217 0.87 23.51 9.15
C LEU A 217 2.35 23.13 9.09
N ASP A 218 2.66 21.94 9.56
CA ASP A 218 3.95 21.30 9.31
C ASP A 218 3.88 20.49 8.01
N ILE A 219 4.45 21.07 6.95
CA ILE A 219 4.45 20.49 5.61
C ILE A 219 5.63 19.54 5.35
N SER A 220 6.49 19.31 6.33
CA SER A 220 7.75 18.56 6.18
C SER A 220 7.51 17.12 5.70
N TYR A 221 6.43 16.49 6.15
CA TYR A 221 6.08 15.13 5.76
C TYR A 221 5.79 15.04 4.25
N ASN A 222 4.92 15.91 3.73
CA ASN A 222 4.52 15.86 2.33
C ASN A 222 5.62 16.40 1.40
N LEU A 223 6.54 17.23 1.91
CA LEU A 223 7.75 17.59 1.15
C LEU A 223 8.61 16.38 0.80
N ASN A 224 8.67 15.38 1.68
CA ASN A 224 9.34 14.12 1.35
C ASN A 224 8.63 13.35 0.22
N ILE A 225 7.30 13.37 0.21
CA ILE A 225 6.51 12.76 -0.88
C ILE A 225 6.80 13.48 -2.20
N LEU A 226 6.77 14.82 -2.20
CA LEU A 226 7.08 15.61 -3.39
C LEU A 226 8.53 15.38 -3.87
N ARG A 227 9.49 15.19 -2.96
CA ARG A 227 10.88 14.85 -3.32
C ARG A 227 10.99 13.50 -4.00
N GLU A 228 10.32 12.47 -3.47
CA GLU A 228 10.30 11.14 -4.08
C GLU A 228 9.61 11.19 -5.46
N LEU A 229 8.55 11.98 -5.59
CA LEU A 229 7.87 12.19 -6.87
C LEU A 229 8.81 12.90 -7.88
N TYR A 230 9.55 13.92 -7.45
CA TYR A 230 10.56 14.57 -8.31
C TYR A 230 11.60 13.56 -8.79
N THR A 231 12.12 12.73 -7.88
CA THR A 231 13.10 11.68 -8.21
C THR A 231 12.55 10.72 -9.28
N TYR A 232 11.29 10.31 -9.12
CA TYR A 232 10.61 9.46 -10.11
C TYR A 232 10.46 10.16 -11.47
N LEU A 233 10.05 11.43 -11.48
CA LEU A 233 9.87 12.19 -12.73
C LEU A 233 11.20 12.47 -13.45
N TYR A 234 12.28 12.66 -12.68
CA TYR A 234 13.61 12.97 -13.21
C TYR A 234 14.29 11.74 -13.82
N ASN A 235 14.13 10.55 -13.24
CA ASN A 235 14.72 9.31 -13.74
C ASN A 235 13.97 8.77 -14.95
#